data_b035fab761b45541bd63adbaf112ea2e
#
_entry.id   b035fab761b45541bd63adbaf112ea2e
#
_cell.length_a   1.000
_cell.length_b   1.000
_cell.length_c   1.000
_cell.angle_alpha   90.00
_cell.angle_beta   90.00
_cell.angle_gamma   90.00
#
_symmetry.space_group_name_H-M   'P 1'
#
loop_
_entity.id
_entity.type
_entity.pdbx_description
1 polymer ?
#
loop_
_entity_poly.entity_id
_entity_poly.type
_entity_poly.pdbx_seq_one_letter_code
_entity_poly.pdbx_strand_id
1 'polypeptide(L)'
;WLPEPFGMIYSNVPSWFVEGLAEYMTEKWRPYRGDLYHKIHAYKGKMMSMGDPHMDGYSKLLLLANDYGDSSIVKILNHRDGLGLYSFEDAFKENIGLSIDQFEDYWRRKMNTYFYSYKAQKESYKDLGVTSKLPINSLGSGFKFSPDSLKIAMIGRDNKDQYFQSLILATQDTSQNNNDTSFSLFKIFY
;
A
#
# COMPACT_ATOMS: atom_id res chain seq x y z
N TRP A 1 3.88 17.90 -13.89
CA TRP A 1 4.12 18.12 -15.33
C TRP A 1 5.63 18.03 -15.57
N LEU A 2 6.13 16.84 -15.83
CA LEU A 2 7.49 16.65 -16.30
C LEU A 2 7.45 16.97 -17.80
N PRO A 3 8.26 17.90 -18.29
CA PRO A 3 8.28 18.20 -19.71
C PRO A 3 8.73 16.95 -20.51
N GLU A 4 8.16 16.76 -21.68
CA GLU A 4 8.47 15.66 -22.61
C GLU A 4 9.96 15.29 -22.81
N PRO A 5 10.94 16.19 -22.57
CA PRO A 5 12.35 15.86 -22.64
C PRO A 5 12.81 14.78 -21.64
N PHE A 6 12.04 14.51 -20.59
CA PHE A 6 12.45 13.55 -19.55
C PHE A 6 12.50 12.12 -20.05
N GLY A 7 11.56 11.69 -20.89
CA GLY A 7 11.55 10.38 -21.54
C GLY A 7 12.66 10.22 -22.60
N MET A 8 13.24 11.33 -23.04
CA MET A 8 14.33 11.33 -24.04
C MET A 8 15.73 11.33 -23.42
N ILE A 9 15.87 11.70 -22.15
CA ILE A 9 17.18 11.90 -21.52
C ILE A 9 17.68 10.64 -20.83
N TYR A 10 16.79 9.89 -20.22
CA TYR A 10 17.13 8.65 -19.52
C TYR A 10 16.50 7.43 -20.18
N SER A 11 17.31 6.43 -20.46
CA SER A 11 16.84 5.09 -20.78
C SER A 11 16.52 4.34 -19.49
N ASN A 12 15.50 3.50 -19.54
CA ASN A 12 15.18 2.52 -18.48
C ASN A 12 14.86 3.12 -17.10
N VAL A 13 14.14 4.26 -17.06
CA VAL A 13 13.65 4.79 -15.79
C VAL A 13 12.62 3.82 -15.20
N PRO A 14 12.79 3.33 -13.97
CA PRO A 14 11.82 2.45 -13.35
C PRO A 14 10.46 3.15 -13.17
N SER A 15 9.37 2.42 -13.39
CA SER A 15 8.02 2.97 -13.23
C SER A 15 7.78 3.51 -11.82
N TRP A 16 8.32 2.87 -10.79
CA TRP A 16 8.20 3.35 -9.41
C TRP A 16 8.85 4.71 -9.19
N PHE A 17 9.90 5.06 -9.95
CA PHE A 17 10.52 6.38 -9.82
C PHE A 17 9.66 7.46 -10.46
N VAL A 18 9.11 7.19 -11.64
CA VAL A 18 8.25 8.14 -12.37
C VAL A 18 6.96 8.41 -11.60
N GLU A 19 6.24 7.34 -11.26
CA GLU A 19 4.95 7.44 -10.54
C GLU A 19 5.16 7.92 -9.11
N GLY A 20 6.20 7.40 -8.45
CA GLY A 20 6.57 7.81 -7.11
C GLY A 20 6.97 9.28 -7.03
N LEU A 21 7.63 9.83 -8.06
CA LEU A 21 7.99 11.24 -8.11
C LEU A 21 6.76 12.15 -8.19
N ALA A 22 5.78 11.77 -9.00
CA ALA A 22 4.52 12.50 -9.07
C ALA A 22 3.80 12.52 -7.71
N GLU A 23 3.71 11.36 -7.04
CA GLU A 23 3.13 11.26 -5.70
C GLU A 23 3.95 12.03 -4.66
N TYR A 24 5.28 11.90 -4.67
CA TYR A 24 6.16 12.60 -3.75
C TYR A 24 6.04 14.12 -3.86
N MET A 25 5.97 14.66 -5.07
CA MET A 25 5.86 16.10 -5.30
C MET A 25 4.50 16.65 -4.85
N THR A 26 3.44 15.85 -4.92
CA THR A 26 2.08 16.26 -4.51
C THR A 26 1.76 15.94 -3.06
N GLU A 27 2.28 14.83 -2.53
CA GLU A 27 1.90 14.25 -1.22
C GLU A 27 3.04 14.31 -0.18
N LYS A 28 4.15 14.95 -0.48
CA LYS A 28 5.35 14.99 0.39
C LYS A 28 5.05 15.48 1.82
N TRP A 29 4.02 16.27 2.00
CA TRP A 29 3.54 16.75 3.29
C TRP A 29 2.50 15.83 3.96
N ARG A 30 2.09 14.73 3.28
CA ARG A 30 1.17 13.70 3.79
C ARG A 30 1.80 12.31 3.79
N PRO A 31 2.87 12.08 4.57
CA PRO A 31 3.62 10.82 4.52
C PRO A 31 2.80 9.59 4.94
N TYR A 32 1.71 9.78 5.69
CA TYR A 32 0.82 8.70 6.13
C TYR A 32 0.08 7.97 4.98
N ARG A 33 0.00 8.55 3.79
CA ARG A 33 -0.69 7.93 2.65
C ARG A 33 -0.04 6.62 2.23
N GLY A 34 1.28 6.62 2.03
CA GLY A 34 2.04 5.41 1.75
C GLY A 34 2.07 4.44 2.95
N ASP A 35 2.13 4.97 4.15
CA ASP A 35 2.17 4.19 5.38
C ASP A 35 0.94 3.28 5.54
N LEU A 36 -0.26 3.76 5.22
CA LEU A 36 -1.47 2.95 5.35
C LEU A 36 -1.43 1.73 4.41
N TYR A 37 -1.01 1.94 3.16
CA TYR A 37 -0.87 0.87 2.18
C TYR A 37 0.13 -0.19 2.63
N HIS A 38 1.34 0.22 2.98
CA HIS A 38 2.42 -0.67 3.41
C HIS A 38 2.10 -1.37 4.73
N LYS A 39 1.47 -0.66 5.67
CA LYS A 39 1.01 -1.23 6.94
C LYS A 39 0.03 -2.38 6.73
N ILE A 40 -0.97 -2.22 5.87
CA ILE A 40 -1.92 -3.27 5.54
C ILE A 40 -1.20 -4.49 4.94
N HIS A 41 -0.23 -4.28 4.04
CA HIS A 41 0.55 -5.35 3.44
C HIS A 41 1.42 -6.07 4.47
N ALA A 42 2.09 -5.34 5.36
CA ALA A 42 2.87 -5.92 6.45
C ALA A 42 2.00 -6.77 7.39
N TYR A 43 0.81 -6.29 7.76
CA TYR A 43 -0.10 -7.09 8.59
C TYR A 43 -0.57 -8.37 7.90
N LYS A 44 -0.70 -8.36 6.59
CA LYS A 44 -1.03 -9.55 5.78
C LYS A 44 0.18 -10.44 5.48
N GLY A 45 1.38 -10.07 5.91
CA GLY A 45 2.61 -10.80 5.61
C GLY A 45 3.05 -10.72 4.14
N LYS A 46 2.64 -9.67 3.42
CA LYS A 46 2.84 -9.54 1.96
C LYS A 46 3.83 -8.45 1.55
N MET A 47 4.61 -7.89 2.47
CA MET A 47 5.55 -6.80 2.15
C MET A 47 6.48 -7.12 0.97
N MET A 48 6.96 -8.38 0.87
CA MET A 48 7.86 -8.78 -0.21
C MET A 48 7.19 -8.93 -1.58
N SER A 49 5.87 -8.90 -1.65
CA SER A 49 5.10 -9.04 -2.89
C SER A 49 4.42 -7.74 -3.34
N MET A 50 4.83 -6.61 -2.80
CA MET A 50 4.36 -5.30 -3.26
C MET A 50 4.85 -5.01 -4.67
N GLY A 51 4.10 -4.23 -5.40
CA GLY A 51 4.39 -3.90 -6.78
C GLY A 51 3.56 -2.72 -7.28
N ASP A 52 3.00 -1.91 -6.36
CA ASP A 52 2.29 -0.69 -6.73
C ASP A 52 3.30 0.44 -6.97
N PRO A 53 3.54 0.87 -8.22
CA PRO A 53 4.56 1.86 -8.53
C PRO A 53 4.29 3.22 -7.90
N HIS A 54 3.03 3.58 -7.61
CA HIS A 54 2.68 4.83 -6.94
C HIS A 54 3.06 4.79 -5.46
N MET A 55 2.54 3.81 -4.72
CA MET A 55 2.75 3.74 -3.26
C MET A 55 4.17 3.31 -2.89
N ASP A 56 4.70 2.31 -3.58
CA ASP A 56 6.09 1.88 -3.39
C ASP A 56 7.07 2.97 -3.80
N GLY A 57 6.81 3.62 -4.94
CA GLY A 57 7.63 4.72 -5.44
C GLY A 57 7.62 5.92 -4.50
N TYR A 58 6.47 6.31 -4.00
CA TYR A 58 6.35 7.37 -3.00
C TYR A 58 7.18 7.06 -1.75
N SER A 59 7.04 5.85 -1.21
CA SER A 59 7.78 5.39 -0.04
C SER A 59 9.29 5.31 -0.29
N LYS A 60 9.72 4.86 -1.49
CA LYS A 60 11.12 4.82 -1.90
C LYS A 60 11.72 6.22 -1.99
N LEU A 61 10.98 7.18 -2.54
CA LEU A 61 11.44 8.57 -2.63
C LEU A 61 11.49 9.27 -1.27
N LEU A 62 10.56 8.98 -0.37
CA LEU A 62 10.65 9.43 1.02
C LEU A 62 11.90 8.89 1.71
N LEU A 63 12.21 7.60 1.55
CA LEU A 63 13.42 7.00 2.11
C LEU A 63 14.67 7.63 1.50
N LEU A 64 14.68 7.84 0.20
CA LEU A 64 15.77 8.47 -0.53
C LEU A 64 16.03 9.90 -0.02
N ALA A 65 14.98 10.69 0.12
CA ALA A 65 15.06 12.04 0.67
C ALA A 65 15.53 12.06 2.13
N ASN A 66 15.08 11.12 2.95
CA ASN A 66 15.46 11.03 4.35
C ASN A 66 16.93 10.62 4.54
N ASP A 67 17.38 9.60 3.81
CA ASP A 67 18.70 9.02 4.02
C ASP A 67 19.81 9.72 3.23
N TYR A 68 19.46 10.31 2.08
CA TYR A 68 20.42 10.97 1.16
C TYR A 68 20.16 12.48 0.97
N GLY A 69 19.08 12.99 1.58
CA GLY A 69 18.64 14.37 1.46
C GLY A 69 17.75 14.64 0.24
N ASP A 70 16.87 15.62 0.35
CA ASP A 70 15.92 16.04 -0.72
C ASP A 70 16.63 16.36 -2.04
N SER A 71 17.86 16.92 -1.96
CA SER A 71 18.65 17.27 -3.14
C SER A 71 19.12 16.05 -3.95
N SER A 72 19.10 14.84 -3.38
CA SER A 72 19.51 13.63 -4.09
C SER A 72 18.61 13.34 -5.29
N ILE A 73 17.31 13.54 -5.14
CA ILE A 73 16.34 13.38 -6.24
C ILE A 73 16.68 14.35 -7.38
N VAL A 74 16.93 15.62 -7.03
CA VAL A 74 17.30 16.64 -8.01
C VAL A 74 18.63 16.32 -8.68
N LYS A 75 19.62 15.81 -7.93
CA LYS A 75 20.92 15.39 -8.48
C LYS A 75 20.78 14.25 -9.48
N ILE A 76 19.98 13.22 -9.16
CA ILE A 76 19.69 12.13 -10.09
C ILE A 76 19.05 12.70 -11.37
N LEU A 77 18.04 13.55 -11.23
CA LEU A 77 17.32 14.14 -12.37
C LEU A 77 18.19 15.04 -13.24
N ASN A 78 19.15 15.74 -12.66
CA ASN A 78 20.04 16.68 -13.33
C ASN A 78 21.43 16.08 -13.67
N HIS A 79 21.64 14.80 -13.35
CA HIS A 79 22.92 14.17 -13.65
C HIS A 79 23.21 14.20 -15.14
N ARG A 80 24.39 14.68 -15.50
CA ARG A 80 24.89 14.79 -16.86
C ARG A 80 26.37 14.45 -16.85
N ASP A 81 26.73 13.50 -17.67
CA ASP A 81 28.12 13.11 -17.87
C ASP A 81 28.42 13.02 -19.38
N GLY A 82 28.95 14.11 -19.95
CA GLY A 82 29.28 14.19 -21.35
C GLY A 82 28.11 14.44 -22.32
N LEU A 83 28.21 13.96 -23.55
CA LEU A 83 27.28 14.19 -24.66
C LEU A 83 26.42 12.95 -25.02
N GLY A 84 26.06 12.11 -24.08
CA GLY A 84 25.37 10.85 -24.35
C GLY A 84 23.93 10.76 -23.86
N LEU A 85 23.25 9.70 -24.30
CA LEU A 85 22.02 9.22 -23.65
C LEU A 85 22.43 8.49 -22.37
N TYR A 86 21.92 8.97 -21.24
CA TYR A 86 22.31 8.43 -19.94
C TYR A 86 21.44 7.24 -19.56
N SER A 87 22.07 6.27 -18.93
CA SER A 87 21.36 5.26 -18.16
C SER A 87 20.89 5.87 -16.85
N PHE A 88 19.62 5.71 -16.54
CA PHE A 88 19.11 6.10 -15.23
C PHE A 88 19.82 5.36 -14.09
N GLU A 89 20.20 4.08 -14.32
CA GLU A 89 20.97 3.26 -13.38
C GLU A 89 22.30 3.93 -13.03
N ASP A 90 23.04 4.46 -14.02
CA ASP A 90 24.33 5.11 -13.79
C ASP A 90 24.14 6.41 -13.00
N ALA A 91 23.16 7.23 -13.40
CA ALA A 91 22.82 8.46 -12.68
C ALA A 91 22.43 8.19 -11.22
N PHE A 92 21.64 7.13 -11.00
CA PHE A 92 21.22 6.72 -9.66
C PHE A 92 22.43 6.25 -8.84
N LYS A 93 23.24 5.33 -9.39
CA LYS A 93 24.41 4.76 -8.72
C LYS A 93 25.44 5.82 -8.35
N GLU A 94 25.74 6.76 -9.23
CA GLU A 94 26.72 7.82 -8.96
C GLU A 94 26.25 8.80 -7.87
N ASN A 95 24.96 9.08 -7.81
CA ASN A 95 24.43 10.03 -6.82
C ASN A 95 24.08 9.38 -5.48
N ILE A 96 23.77 8.09 -5.45
CA ILE A 96 23.30 7.35 -4.26
C ILE A 96 24.37 6.37 -3.75
N GLY A 97 25.26 5.89 -4.62
CA GLY A 97 26.26 4.88 -4.27
C GLY A 97 25.75 3.43 -4.29
N LEU A 98 24.49 3.22 -4.67
CA LEU A 98 23.84 1.91 -4.76
C LEU A 98 23.24 1.73 -6.15
N SER A 99 23.21 0.49 -6.66
CA SER A 99 22.38 0.16 -7.81
C SER A 99 20.89 0.26 -7.43
N ILE A 100 20.02 0.32 -8.44
CA ILE A 100 18.55 0.34 -8.21
C ILE A 100 18.13 -0.90 -7.42
N ASP A 101 18.59 -2.08 -7.81
CA ASP A 101 18.26 -3.34 -7.12
C ASP A 101 18.74 -3.34 -5.66
N GLN A 102 19.95 -2.85 -5.40
CA GLN A 102 20.49 -2.72 -4.05
C GLN A 102 19.68 -1.76 -3.20
N PHE A 103 19.24 -0.65 -3.79
CA PHE A 103 18.38 0.31 -3.11
C PHE A 103 16.99 -0.26 -2.85
N GLU A 104 16.41 -1.00 -3.78
CA GLU A 104 15.12 -1.67 -3.57
C GLU A 104 15.17 -2.72 -2.46
N ASP A 105 16.25 -3.49 -2.39
CA ASP A 105 16.47 -4.42 -1.28
C ASP A 105 16.66 -3.71 0.05
N TYR A 106 17.37 -2.59 0.05
CA TYR A 106 17.53 -1.74 1.23
C TYR A 106 16.19 -1.20 1.69
N TRP A 107 15.38 -0.63 0.78
CA TRP A 107 14.04 -0.15 1.07
C TRP A 107 13.14 -1.25 1.65
N ARG A 108 13.10 -2.43 1.03
CA ARG A 108 12.30 -3.56 1.55
C ARG A 108 12.68 -3.94 2.97
N ARG A 109 13.96 -4.02 3.26
CA ARG A 109 14.44 -4.33 4.61
C ARG A 109 14.03 -3.25 5.61
N LYS A 110 14.18 -1.98 5.26
CA LYS A 110 13.74 -0.86 6.11
C LYS A 110 12.24 -0.90 6.38
N MET A 111 11.43 -1.07 5.36
CA MET A 111 9.96 -1.14 5.48
C MET A 111 9.53 -2.35 6.32
N ASN A 112 10.09 -3.51 6.05
CA ASN A 112 9.81 -4.71 6.86
C ASN A 112 10.18 -4.48 8.34
N THR A 113 11.35 -3.97 8.62
CA THR A 113 11.78 -3.67 10.00
C THR A 113 10.83 -2.69 10.67
N TYR A 114 10.49 -1.60 9.99
CA TYR A 114 9.60 -0.57 10.54
C TYR A 114 8.20 -1.12 10.83
N PHE A 115 7.56 -1.75 9.86
CA PHE A 115 6.16 -2.18 10.00
C PHE A 115 6.01 -3.44 10.87
N TYR A 116 6.95 -4.37 10.84
CA TYR A 116 6.93 -5.53 11.76
C TYR A 116 7.24 -5.11 13.20
N SER A 117 8.16 -4.18 13.41
CA SER A 117 8.39 -3.61 14.75
C SER A 117 7.16 -2.89 15.26
N TYR A 118 6.49 -2.11 14.40
CA TYR A 118 5.24 -1.45 14.74
C TYR A 118 4.16 -2.48 15.12
N LYS A 119 4.02 -3.54 14.31
CA LYS A 119 3.07 -4.63 14.57
C LYS A 119 3.35 -5.33 15.90
N ALA A 120 4.62 -5.58 16.22
CA ALA A 120 5.03 -6.23 17.47
C ALA A 120 4.74 -5.37 18.72
N GLN A 121 4.69 -4.05 18.57
CA GLN A 121 4.43 -3.10 19.66
C GLN A 121 2.93 -2.80 19.86
N LYS A 122 2.08 -3.19 18.93
CA LYS A 122 0.65 -2.91 18.98
C LYS A 122 -0.14 -4.17 19.28
N GLU A 123 -1.22 -3.98 20.00
CA GLU A 123 -2.19 -5.04 20.23
C GLU A 123 -2.72 -5.61 18.91
N SER A 124 -2.86 -6.91 18.86
CA SER A 124 -3.46 -7.58 17.72
C SER A 124 -4.96 -7.23 17.67
N TYR A 125 -5.51 -7.03 16.47
CA TYR A 125 -6.95 -6.88 16.31
C TYR A 125 -7.74 -8.07 16.90
N LYS A 126 -7.10 -9.24 17.02
CA LYS A 126 -7.68 -10.43 17.66
C LYS A 126 -7.85 -10.27 19.17
N ASP A 127 -7.03 -9.41 19.77
CA ASP A 127 -7.10 -9.12 21.21
C ASP A 127 -8.15 -8.04 21.50
N LEU A 128 -8.59 -7.31 20.46
CA LEU A 128 -9.54 -6.21 20.56
C LEU A 128 -10.98 -6.61 20.25
N GLY A 129 -11.22 -7.82 19.74
CA GLY A 129 -12.56 -8.25 19.42
C GLY A 129 -12.64 -9.59 18.68
N VAL A 130 -13.86 -9.97 18.40
CA VAL A 130 -14.17 -11.22 17.67
C VAL A 130 -14.21 -10.95 16.17
N THR A 131 -13.50 -11.78 15.41
CA THR A 131 -13.52 -11.68 13.94
C THR A 131 -14.85 -12.24 13.41
N SER A 132 -15.57 -11.46 12.63
CA SER A 132 -16.78 -11.92 11.95
C SER A 132 -16.49 -12.27 10.50
N LYS A 133 -17.02 -13.41 10.04
CA LYS A 133 -17.04 -13.75 8.61
C LYS A 133 -18.33 -13.24 7.98
N LEU A 134 -18.19 -12.47 6.94
CA LEU A 134 -19.29 -12.04 6.10
C LEU A 134 -19.38 -12.95 4.87
N PRO A 135 -20.57 -13.43 4.50
CA PRO A 135 -20.77 -14.30 3.34
C PRO A 135 -20.79 -13.50 2.03
N ILE A 136 -19.74 -12.72 1.80
CA ILE A 136 -19.56 -11.86 0.62
C ILE A 136 -18.19 -12.08 0.00
N ASN A 137 -18.10 -11.95 -1.32
CA ASN A 137 -16.83 -12.09 -2.04
C ASN A 137 -15.89 -10.90 -1.85
N SER A 138 -16.46 -9.70 -1.84
CA SER A 138 -15.69 -8.49 -1.62
C SER A 138 -16.56 -7.40 -0.99
N LEU A 139 -15.98 -6.71 -0.01
CA LEU A 139 -16.55 -5.48 0.51
C LEU A 139 -16.24 -4.36 -0.50
N GLY A 140 -17.27 -3.63 -0.92
CA GLY A 140 -17.13 -2.44 -1.74
C GLY A 140 -16.79 -1.22 -0.90
N SER A 141 -17.64 -0.21 -0.94
CA SER A 141 -17.47 1.02 -0.15
C SER A 141 -18.47 1.10 0.99
N GLY A 142 -17.94 1.27 2.19
CA GLY A 142 -18.75 1.59 3.37
C GLY A 142 -19.58 0.44 3.94
N PHE A 143 -19.72 0.49 5.25
CA PHE A 143 -20.64 -0.35 6.00
C PHE A 143 -21.18 0.43 7.20
N LYS A 144 -22.36 0.05 7.67
CA LYS A 144 -22.97 0.60 8.88
C LYS A 144 -23.60 -0.50 9.71
N PHE A 145 -23.36 -0.46 11.01
CA PHE A 145 -24.06 -1.30 11.96
C PHE A 145 -25.39 -0.68 12.37
N SER A 146 -26.38 -1.53 12.67
CA SER A 146 -27.56 -1.12 13.42
C SER A 146 -27.19 -0.70 14.85
N PRO A 147 -27.99 0.09 15.54
CA PRO A 147 -27.70 0.53 16.90
C PRO A 147 -27.49 -0.60 17.91
N ASP A 148 -28.12 -1.75 17.71
CA ASP A 148 -27.97 -2.97 18.50
C ASP A 148 -26.77 -3.83 18.07
N SER A 149 -26.05 -3.42 17.02
CA SER A 149 -24.92 -4.14 16.42
C SER A 149 -25.23 -5.54 15.86
N LEU A 150 -26.52 -5.92 15.79
CA LEU A 150 -26.94 -7.24 15.30
C LEU A 150 -27.10 -7.28 13.77
N LYS A 151 -27.15 -6.13 13.12
CA LYS A 151 -27.28 -6.03 11.66
C LYS A 151 -26.17 -5.15 11.10
N ILE A 152 -25.79 -5.45 9.87
CA ILE A 152 -24.83 -4.66 9.12
C ILE A 152 -25.37 -4.42 7.71
N ALA A 153 -25.42 -3.17 7.31
CA ALA A 153 -25.68 -2.78 5.93
C ALA A 153 -24.35 -2.42 5.26
N MET A 154 -24.12 -2.95 4.07
CA MET A 154 -22.87 -2.75 3.33
C MET A 154 -23.11 -2.74 1.83
N ILE A 155 -22.20 -2.12 1.09
CA ILE A 155 -22.14 -2.25 -0.36
C ILE A 155 -21.03 -3.26 -0.69
N GLY A 156 -21.37 -4.30 -1.41
CA GLY A 156 -20.43 -5.37 -1.71
C GLY A 156 -20.91 -6.25 -2.86
N ARG A 157 -20.11 -7.25 -3.18
CA ARG A 157 -20.47 -8.31 -4.13
C ARG A 157 -20.77 -9.57 -3.34
N ASP A 158 -21.93 -10.13 -3.58
CA ASP A 158 -22.29 -11.39 -2.97
C ASP A 158 -21.65 -12.58 -3.72
N ASN A 159 -21.85 -13.79 -3.16
CA ASN A 159 -21.32 -15.01 -3.79
C ASN A 159 -22.09 -15.43 -5.04
N LYS A 160 -23.27 -14.86 -5.30
CA LYS A 160 -24.11 -15.21 -6.44
C LYS A 160 -23.88 -14.31 -7.64
N ASP A 161 -23.57 -13.03 -7.37
CA ASP A 161 -23.28 -12.06 -8.42
C ASP A 161 -21.90 -11.44 -8.20
N GLN A 162 -20.93 -11.85 -9.04
CA GLN A 162 -19.56 -11.37 -8.97
C GLN A 162 -19.34 -10.07 -9.74
N TYR A 163 -20.29 -9.67 -10.57
CA TYR A 163 -20.12 -8.55 -11.51
C TYR A 163 -20.65 -7.23 -10.95
N PHE A 164 -21.75 -7.28 -10.21
CA PHE A 164 -22.41 -6.07 -9.71
C PHE A 164 -22.27 -5.92 -8.20
N GLN A 165 -22.14 -4.68 -7.77
CA GLN A 165 -22.23 -4.33 -6.36
C GLN A 165 -23.71 -4.19 -5.97
N SER A 166 -24.06 -4.73 -4.83
CA SER A 166 -25.41 -4.67 -4.27
C SER A 166 -25.39 -4.07 -2.86
N LEU A 167 -26.50 -3.49 -2.46
CA LEU A 167 -26.73 -3.18 -1.05
C LEU A 167 -27.08 -4.48 -0.34
N ILE A 168 -26.23 -4.87 0.59
CA ILE A 168 -26.34 -6.13 1.31
C ILE A 168 -26.73 -5.83 2.76
N LEU A 169 -27.78 -6.47 3.24
CA LEU A 169 -28.14 -6.49 4.64
C LEU A 169 -27.81 -7.86 5.23
N ALA A 170 -26.93 -7.87 6.20
CA ALA A 170 -26.56 -9.08 6.93
C ALA A 170 -27.04 -8.99 8.39
N THR A 171 -27.56 -10.10 8.91
CA THR A 171 -27.99 -10.21 10.31
C THR A 171 -27.13 -11.27 11.00
N GLN A 172 -26.71 -10.99 12.23
CA GLN A 172 -25.95 -11.92 13.04
C GLN A 172 -26.77 -13.18 13.31
N ASP A 173 -26.20 -14.35 13.07
CA ASP A 173 -26.82 -15.63 13.39
C ASP A 173 -26.56 -15.96 14.86
N THR A 174 -27.55 -15.71 15.70
CA THR A 174 -27.50 -15.99 17.13
C THR A 174 -27.90 -17.44 17.49
N SER A 175 -28.31 -18.23 16.47
CA SER A 175 -28.83 -19.59 16.70
C SER A 175 -27.74 -20.66 16.87
N GLN A 176 -26.50 -20.32 16.58
CA GLN A 176 -25.39 -21.25 16.75
C GLN A 176 -24.73 -21.06 18.12
N ASN A 177 -25.06 -21.92 19.05
CA ASN A 177 -24.29 -22.15 20.29
C ASN A 177 -22.94 -22.80 19.92
N ASN A 178 -22.05 -22.06 19.30
CA ASN A 178 -20.71 -22.56 19.05
C ASN A 178 -19.82 -22.21 20.23
N ASN A 179 -19.26 -23.24 20.86
CA ASN A 179 -18.17 -23.11 21.82
C ASN A 179 -16.92 -22.48 21.19
N ASP A 180 -16.96 -22.17 19.89
CA ASP A 180 -15.95 -21.46 19.16
C ASP A 180 -16.33 -19.99 19.09
N THR A 181 -15.96 -19.25 20.12
CA THR A 181 -16.23 -17.80 20.30
C THR A 181 -15.55 -16.92 19.27
N SER A 182 -14.91 -17.49 18.26
CA SER A 182 -14.10 -16.76 17.31
C SER A 182 -14.83 -16.21 16.08
N PHE A 183 -16.11 -16.62 15.84
CA PHE A 183 -16.84 -16.20 14.65
C PHE A 183 -18.31 -15.90 14.93
N SER A 184 -18.80 -14.74 14.51
CA SER A 184 -20.21 -14.50 14.27
C SER A 184 -20.52 -14.71 12.78
N LEU A 185 -21.54 -15.48 12.47
CA LEU A 185 -22.03 -15.69 11.12
C LEU A 185 -23.14 -14.67 10.84
N PHE A 186 -23.07 -14.04 9.68
CA PHE A 186 -24.12 -13.15 9.20
C PHE A 186 -24.87 -13.85 8.05
N LYS A 187 -26.19 -13.76 8.05
CA LYS A 187 -27.04 -14.18 6.93
C LYS A 187 -27.39 -12.97 6.08
N ILE A 188 -27.30 -13.14 4.77
CA ILE A 188 -27.72 -12.11 3.80
C ILE A 188 -29.21 -12.29 3.55
N PHE A 189 -29.94 -11.19 3.57
CA PHE A 189 -31.32 -11.10 3.11
C PHE A 189 -31.33 -10.33 1.79
N TYR A 190 -31.99 -10.92 0.79
CA TYR A 190 -32.19 -10.35 -0.53
C TYR A 190 -33.51 -9.58 -0.57
#